data_cf1f78be212ae324ad347ed0f6cace5b
#
_entry.id   cf1f78be212ae324ad347ed0f6cace5b
#
_cell.length_a   1.000
_cell.length_b   1.000
_cell.length_c   1.000
_cell.angle_alpha   90.00
_cell.angle_beta   90.00
_cell.angle_gamma   90.00
#
_symmetry.space_group_name_H-M   'P 1'
#
loop_
_entity.id
_entity.type
_entity.pdbx_description
1 polymer ?
#
loop_
_entity_poly.entity_id
_entity_poly.type
_entity_poly.pdbx_seq_one_letter_code
_entity_poly.pdbx_strand_id
1 'polypeptide(L)'
;MKKQYVTVGTETISSNIFRKILRPLNNYTFKPTGGLWAAEFNKYIISDWYEYMITKDSYLQTLKSFKVAAIFTLKDDAKILTIDSCNQIKELAKKYPSYHHILGLCEPLTTKNKIFDFEELSREYDGVYINYYGINFSREIETFKNWSINTLLLFNIDCIEKYQSINIMPQNPYDSE
;
A
#
# COMPACT_ATOMS: atom_id res chain seq x y z
N MET A 1 21.69 8.00 -1.96
CA MET A 1 21.28 6.64 -1.52
C MET A 1 19.92 6.32 -2.14
N LYS A 2 19.72 5.09 -2.64
CA LYS A 2 18.40 4.66 -3.12
C LYS A 2 17.42 4.60 -1.93
N LYS A 3 16.18 4.98 -2.20
CA LYS A 3 15.08 4.86 -1.26
C LYS A 3 14.85 3.39 -0.92
N GLN A 4 14.67 3.10 0.35
CA GLN A 4 14.39 1.76 0.84
C GLN A 4 12.94 1.67 1.29
N TYR A 5 12.36 0.51 1.07
CA TYR A 5 10.99 0.19 1.48
C TYR A 5 11.00 -1.05 2.35
N VAL A 6 9.98 -1.21 3.16
CA VAL A 6 9.82 -2.37 4.04
C VAL A 6 8.41 -2.93 3.94
N THR A 7 8.33 -4.24 3.84
CA THR A 7 7.09 -5.01 4.03
C THR A 7 7.22 -5.85 5.28
N VAL A 8 6.21 -5.81 6.14
CA VAL A 8 6.20 -6.47 7.45
C VAL A 8 5.41 -7.77 7.37
N GLY A 9 5.84 -8.79 8.10
CA GLY A 9 5.18 -10.10 8.14
C GLY A 9 5.66 -11.09 7.09
N THR A 10 6.72 -10.78 6.34
CA THR A 10 7.36 -11.71 5.41
C THR A 10 8.88 -11.63 5.48
N GLU A 11 9.54 -12.75 5.38
CA GLU A 11 11.01 -12.85 5.29
C GLU A 11 11.48 -12.83 3.84
N THR A 12 10.64 -13.29 2.92
CA THR A 12 11.00 -13.45 1.52
C THR A 12 10.03 -12.73 0.62
N ILE A 13 10.55 -12.20 -0.47
CA ILE A 13 9.75 -11.64 -1.56
C ILE A 13 9.94 -12.58 -2.75
N SER A 14 8.91 -13.34 -3.08
CA SER A 14 8.96 -14.31 -4.17
C SER A 14 7.63 -14.39 -4.91
N SER A 15 7.68 -14.87 -6.15
CA SER A 15 6.50 -15.08 -6.99
C SER A 15 5.49 -16.08 -6.38
N ASN A 16 5.95 -16.98 -5.52
CA ASN A 16 5.09 -17.99 -4.88
C ASN A 16 4.11 -17.39 -3.86
N ILE A 17 4.50 -16.29 -3.22
CA ILE A 17 3.66 -15.59 -2.22
C ILE A 17 3.03 -14.32 -2.78
N PHE A 18 3.56 -13.81 -3.88
CA PHE A 18 3.01 -12.63 -4.53
C PHE A 18 1.70 -12.96 -5.26
N ARG A 19 0.67 -12.19 -5.00
CA ARG A 19 -0.62 -12.29 -5.70
C ARG A 19 -0.81 -11.09 -6.59
N LYS A 20 -1.13 -11.33 -7.87
CA LYS A 20 -1.49 -10.23 -8.78
C LYS A 20 -2.68 -9.46 -8.24
N ILE A 21 -2.73 -8.18 -8.55
CA ILE A 21 -3.90 -7.36 -8.26
C ILE A 21 -5.10 -7.93 -9.03
N LEU A 22 -6.17 -8.15 -8.31
CA LEU A 22 -7.46 -8.52 -8.88
C LEU A 22 -8.42 -7.36 -8.69
N ARG A 23 -9.31 -7.18 -9.64
CA ARG A 23 -10.42 -6.23 -9.48
C ARG A 23 -11.13 -6.53 -8.16
N PRO A 24 -11.36 -5.52 -7.34
CA PRO A 24 -12.01 -5.72 -6.05
C PRO A 24 -13.47 -6.14 -6.30
N LEU A 25 -13.69 -7.44 -6.34
CA LEU A 25 -15.01 -8.02 -6.26
C LEU A 25 -15.44 -7.85 -4.79
N ASN A 26 -16.39 -6.97 -4.52
CA ASN A 26 -16.98 -6.73 -3.20
C ASN A 26 -16.05 -6.05 -2.16
N ASN A 27 -15.09 -5.22 -2.57
CA ASN A 27 -14.20 -4.59 -1.62
C ASN A 27 -14.71 -3.20 -1.19
N TYR A 28 -15.52 -3.16 -0.12
CA TYR A 28 -15.99 -1.92 0.49
C TYR A 28 -14.86 -1.08 1.13
N THR A 29 -13.64 -1.60 1.20
CA THR A 29 -12.53 -0.96 1.90
C THR A 29 -11.60 -0.18 1.00
N PHE A 30 -11.88 -0.12 -0.28
CA PHE A 30 -11.11 0.64 -1.28
C PHE A 30 -9.63 0.27 -1.40
N LYS A 31 -9.22 -0.87 -0.86
CA LYS A 31 -7.88 -1.44 -1.04
C LYS A 31 -7.95 -2.57 -2.03
N PRO A 32 -7.09 -2.58 -3.07
CA PRO A 32 -7.06 -3.71 -4.00
C PRO A 32 -6.62 -4.99 -3.28
N THR A 33 -7.17 -6.11 -3.73
CA THR A 33 -6.73 -7.43 -3.28
C THR A 33 -5.48 -7.82 -4.06
N GLY A 34 -4.42 -8.23 -3.39
CA GLY A 34 -3.14 -8.59 -4.00
C GLY A 34 -2.13 -7.45 -3.96
N GLY A 35 -1.06 -7.58 -4.77
CA GLY A 35 0.11 -6.71 -4.74
C GLY A 35 1.00 -6.94 -3.50
N LEU A 36 2.14 -6.27 -3.48
CA LEU A 36 3.01 -6.19 -2.31
C LEU A 36 2.86 -4.82 -1.66
N TRP A 37 2.34 -4.81 -0.45
CA TRP A 37 2.17 -3.60 0.34
C TRP A 37 3.43 -3.30 1.13
N ALA A 38 3.92 -2.07 1.04
CA ALA A 38 5.13 -1.64 1.72
C ALA A 38 5.01 -0.17 2.16
N ALA A 39 5.89 0.23 3.07
CA ALA A 39 6.10 1.61 3.46
C ALA A 39 7.57 1.99 3.30
N GLU A 40 7.90 3.27 3.40
CA GLU A 40 9.30 3.68 3.43
C GLU A 40 9.99 3.13 4.67
N PHE A 41 11.18 2.58 4.47
CA PHE A 41 11.99 2.07 5.59
C PHE A 41 12.63 3.23 6.36
N ASN A 42 12.48 3.18 7.66
CA ASN A 42 13.15 4.05 8.59
C ASN A 42 13.90 3.23 9.64
N LYS A 43 15.21 3.45 9.75
CA LYS A 43 16.06 2.65 10.66
C LYS A 43 15.71 2.78 12.13
N TYR A 44 14.96 3.80 12.53
CA TYR A 44 14.60 4.03 13.94
C TYR A 44 13.23 3.46 14.31
N ILE A 45 12.28 3.55 13.40
CA ILE A 45 10.87 3.18 13.63
C ILE A 45 10.38 2.06 12.71
N ILE A 46 11.28 1.44 11.93
CA ILE A 46 10.97 0.47 10.87
C ILE A 46 10.21 1.14 9.71
N SER A 47 9.06 1.74 9.98
CA SER A 47 8.27 2.56 9.04
C SER A 47 7.15 3.29 9.76
N ASP A 48 6.60 4.32 9.11
CA ASP A 48 5.40 5.02 9.60
C ASP A 48 4.22 4.06 9.81
N TRP A 49 4.11 3.03 8.96
CA TRP A 49 3.06 2.00 9.10
C TRP A 49 3.25 1.18 10.39
N TYR A 50 4.49 0.78 10.67
CA TYR A 50 4.80 0.00 11.86
C TYR A 50 4.55 0.84 13.12
N GLU A 51 5.00 2.10 13.14
CA GLU A 51 4.74 3.04 14.22
C GLU A 51 3.23 3.27 14.44
N TYR A 52 2.48 3.52 13.35
CA TYR A 52 1.02 3.64 13.42
C TYR A 52 0.36 2.42 14.05
N MET A 53 0.81 1.23 13.69
CA MET A 53 0.24 -0.02 14.20
C MET A 53 0.54 -0.23 15.69
N ILE A 54 1.75 0.10 16.18
CA ILE A 54 2.09 -0.03 17.60
C ILE A 54 1.36 0.98 18.49
N THR A 55 0.98 2.14 17.94
CA THR A 55 0.22 3.16 18.68
C THR A 55 -1.27 2.83 18.83
N LYS A 56 -1.76 1.78 18.16
CA LYS A 56 -3.16 1.35 18.19
C LYS A 56 -3.29 0.06 18.97
N ASP A 57 -3.83 0.11 20.18
CA ASP A 57 -4.01 -1.05 21.05
C ASP A 57 -4.71 -2.24 20.37
N SER A 58 -5.67 -1.95 19.49
CA SER A 58 -6.40 -2.97 18.72
C SER A 58 -5.51 -3.77 17.75
N TYR A 59 -4.34 -3.25 17.39
CA TYR A 59 -3.41 -3.89 16.44
C TYR A 59 -2.18 -4.49 17.11
N LEU A 60 -1.93 -4.22 18.39
CA LEU A 60 -0.76 -4.72 19.12
C LEU A 60 -0.66 -6.25 19.10
N GLN A 61 -1.78 -6.96 19.22
CA GLN A 61 -1.77 -8.42 19.14
C GLN A 61 -1.39 -8.92 17.74
N THR A 62 -1.85 -8.23 16.70
CA THR A 62 -1.49 -8.56 15.31
C THR A 62 -0.01 -8.29 15.06
N LEU A 63 0.54 -7.20 15.59
CA LEU A 63 1.97 -6.88 15.47
C LEU A 63 2.87 -7.86 16.21
N LYS A 64 2.45 -8.38 17.36
CA LYS A 64 3.20 -9.41 18.10
C LYS A 64 3.40 -10.69 17.26
N SER A 65 2.56 -10.91 16.24
CA SER A 65 2.74 -12.00 15.29
C SER A 65 3.76 -11.70 14.19
N PHE A 66 4.05 -10.43 13.92
CA PHE A 66 5.01 -10.01 12.90
C PHE A 66 6.42 -9.90 13.47
N LYS A 67 7.14 -11.01 13.44
CA LYS A 67 8.52 -11.08 13.95
C LYS A 67 9.57 -10.75 12.89
N VAL A 68 9.16 -10.62 11.65
CA VAL A 68 10.06 -10.48 10.51
C VAL A 68 9.55 -9.43 9.52
N ALA A 69 10.47 -8.86 8.78
CA ALA A 69 10.19 -7.97 7.65
C ALA A 69 11.21 -8.15 6.54
N ALA A 70 10.88 -7.74 5.34
CA ALA A 70 11.81 -7.62 4.24
C ALA A 70 12.01 -6.16 3.86
N ILE A 71 13.26 -5.70 3.91
CA ILE A 71 13.66 -4.37 3.40
C ILE A 71 14.12 -4.55 1.97
N PHE A 72 13.69 -3.68 1.06
CA PHE A 72 14.06 -3.77 -0.34
C PHE A 72 14.30 -2.42 -1.01
N THR A 73 14.97 -2.45 -2.16
CA THR A 73 15.14 -1.31 -3.07
C THR A 73 14.53 -1.64 -4.42
N LEU A 74 14.14 -0.60 -5.15
CA LEU A 74 13.62 -0.76 -6.51
C LEU A 74 14.73 -0.56 -7.54
N LYS A 75 14.58 -1.19 -8.69
CA LYS A 75 15.40 -0.94 -9.89
C LYS A 75 15.21 0.49 -10.35
N ASP A 76 16.21 1.05 -11.05
CA ASP A 76 16.17 2.44 -11.53
C ASP A 76 15.11 2.65 -12.62
N ASP A 77 14.78 1.62 -13.36
CA ASP A 77 13.77 1.60 -14.42
C ASP A 77 12.36 1.23 -13.93
N ALA A 78 12.17 0.99 -12.62
CA ALA A 78 10.87 0.70 -12.04
C ALA A 78 9.87 1.84 -12.26
N LYS A 79 8.73 1.52 -12.86
CA LYS A 79 7.68 2.48 -13.19
C LYS A 79 6.72 2.66 -12.01
N ILE A 80 7.08 3.52 -11.08
CA ILE A 80 6.26 3.82 -9.91
C ILE A 80 5.49 5.12 -10.13
N LEU A 81 4.17 5.02 -10.16
CA LEU A 81 3.29 6.18 -10.19
C LEU A 81 3.20 6.81 -8.80
N THR A 82 3.71 8.02 -8.65
CA THR A 82 3.54 8.77 -7.40
C THR A 82 2.25 9.58 -7.43
N ILE A 83 1.42 9.42 -6.41
CA ILE A 83 0.19 10.18 -6.20
C ILE A 83 0.38 11.06 -4.96
N ASP A 84 0.40 12.36 -5.17
CA ASP A 84 0.65 13.36 -4.13
C ASP A 84 -0.44 14.45 -4.05
N SER A 85 -1.47 14.37 -4.90
CA SER A 85 -2.54 15.36 -4.91
C SER A 85 -3.91 14.78 -5.25
N CYS A 86 -4.95 15.44 -4.74
CA CYS A 86 -6.33 15.09 -5.04
C CYS A 86 -6.68 15.25 -6.52
N ASN A 87 -6.02 16.17 -7.21
CA ASN A 87 -6.26 16.36 -8.65
C ASN A 87 -5.76 15.17 -9.46
N GLN A 88 -4.57 14.62 -9.12
CA GLN A 88 -4.08 13.39 -9.75
C GLN A 88 -5.06 12.24 -9.55
N ILE A 89 -5.63 12.08 -8.34
CA ILE A 89 -6.62 11.04 -8.08
C ILE A 89 -7.85 11.20 -8.97
N LYS A 90 -8.34 12.45 -9.14
CA LYS A 90 -9.48 12.73 -10.03
C LYS A 90 -9.17 12.37 -11.49
N GLU A 91 -7.97 12.68 -11.96
CA GLU A 91 -7.54 12.34 -13.33
C GLU A 91 -7.34 10.83 -13.50
N LEU A 92 -6.76 10.16 -12.53
CA LEU A 92 -6.61 8.70 -12.55
C LEU A 92 -7.98 7.99 -12.53
N ALA A 93 -8.94 8.49 -11.74
CA ALA A 93 -10.29 7.94 -11.73
C ALA A 93 -11.04 8.14 -13.06
N LYS A 94 -10.69 9.16 -13.84
CA LYS A 94 -11.20 9.32 -15.21
C LYS A 94 -10.51 8.39 -16.20
N LYS A 95 -9.18 8.24 -16.08
CA LYS A 95 -8.38 7.40 -16.99
C LYS A 95 -8.60 5.91 -16.75
N TYR A 96 -8.74 5.50 -15.49
CA TYR A 96 -8.90 4.10 -15.06
C TYR A 96 -10.17 3.96 -14.21
N PRO A 97 -11.38 4.15 -14.81
CA PRO A 97 -12.60 4.09 -14.04
C PRO A 97 -12.83 2.68 -13.48
N SER A 98 -13.09 2.59 -12.19
CA SER A 98 -13.48 1.34 -11.57
C SER A 98 -15.00 1.20 -11.59
N TYR A 99 -15.46 0.03 -11.99
CA TYR A 99 -16.87 -0.34 -11.96
C TYR A 99 -17.10 -1.34 -10.84
N HIS A 100 -17.92 -0.98 -9.86
CA HIS A 100 -18.37 -1.93 -8.86
C HIS A 100 -19.56 -2.72 -9.39
N HIS A 101 -19.41 -4.03 -9.47
CA HIS A 101 -20.53 -4.94 -9.61
C HIS A 101 -21.11 -5.21 -8.22
N ILE A 102 -21.97 -4.33 -7.71
CA ILE A 102 -22.73 -4.59 -6.51
C ILE A 102 -24.06 -5.21 -6.94
N LEU A 103 -24.30 -6.44 -6.56
CA LEU A 103 -25.61 -7.14 -6.73
C LEU A 103 -26.13 -7.17 -8.19
N GLY A 104 -25.25 -7.30 -9.18
CA GLY A 104 -25.65 -7.36 -10.59
C GLY A 104 -25.99 -6.01 -11.23
N LEU A 105 -25.80 -4.92 -10.54
CA LEU A 105 -25.96 -3.56 -11.06
C LEU A 105 -24.60 -3.06 -11.55
N CYS A 106 -24.45 -2.89 -12.86
CA CYS A 106 -23.31 -2.20 -13.45
C CYS A 106 -23.59 -0.70 -13.44
N GLU A 107 -23.46 -0.04 -12.30
CA GLU A 107 -23.48 1.42 -12.28
C GLU A 107 -22.05 1.96 -12.16
N PRO A 108 -21.67 2.95 -12.98
CA PRO A 108 -20.45 3.70 -12.74
C PRO A 108 -20.59 4.35 -11.35
N LEU A 109 -19.59 4.13 -10.50
CA LEU A 109 -19.57 4.76 -9.18
C LEU A 109 -19.79 6.26 -9.38
N THR A 110 -20.88 6.74 -8.81
CA THR A 110 -21.21 8.17 -8.85
C THR A 110 -20.04 8.97 -8.29
N THR A 111 -19.92 10.22 -8.72
CA THR A 111 -18.81 11.14 -8.52
C THR A 111 -18.28 11.30 -7.08
N LYS A 112 -18.94 10.74 -6.08
CA LYS A 112 -18.52 10.78 -4.67
C LYS A 112 -17.51 9.69 -4.27
N ASN A 113 -17.49 8.55 -4.98
CA ASN A 113 -16.62 7.41 -4.65
C ASN A 113 -15.68 7.12 -5.83
N LYS A 114 -14.72 8.02 -6.07
CA LYS A 114 -13.78 7.87 -7.19
C LYS A 114 -12.69 6.88 -6.81
N ILE A 115 -12.91 5.63 -7.19
CA ILE A 115 -11.88 4.58 -7.14
C ILE A 115 -11.40 4.38 -8.58
N PHE A 116 -10.11 4.22 -8.77
CA PHE A 116 -9.59 3.80 -10.05
C PHE A 116 -9.36 2.28 -10.07
N ASP A 117 -9.35 1.72 -11.27
CA ASP A 117 -9.11 0.30 -11.49
C ASP A 117 -7.62 0.00 -11.34
N PHE A 118 -7.23 -0.58 -10.22
CA PHE A 118 -5.84 -0.95 -9.95
C PHE A 118 -5.33 -2.08 -10.85
N GLU A 119 -6.22 -2.95 -11.36
CA GLU A 119 -5.83 -3.99 -12.32
C GLU A 119 -5.43 -3.35 -13.64
N GLU A 120 -6.20 -2.39 -14.15
CA GLU A 120 -5.84 -1.64 -15.36
C GLU A 120 -4.56 -0.81 -15.14
N LEU A 121 -4.44 -0.16 -13.97
CA LEU A 121 -3.24 0.60 -13.61
C LEU A 121 -1.98 -0.29 -13.59
N SER A 122 -2.12 -1.54 -13.14
CA SER A 122 -1.02 -2.50 -13.08
C SER A 122 -0.48 -2.94 -14.43
N ARG A 123 -1.17 -2.64 -15.52
CA ARG A 123 -0.70 -2.90 -16.90
C ARG A 123 0.30 -1.86 -17.40
N GLU A 124 0.26 -0.65 -16.83
CA GLU A 124 1.12 0.46 -17.24
C GLU A 124 2.27 0.71 -16.25
N TYR A 125 2.08 0.37 -14.97
CA TYR A 125 3.01 0.65 -13.89
C TYR A 125 3.38 -0.60 -13.10
N ASP A 126 4.59 -0.61 -12.55
CA ASP A 126 5.05 -1.66 -11.62
C ASP A 126 4.49 -1.47 -10.20
N GLY A 127 4.04 -0.27 -9.89
CA GLY A 127 3.46 0.05 -8.60
C GLY A 127 2.95 1.48 -8.50
N VAL A 128 2.33 1.77 -7.37
CA VAL A 128 1.87 3.11 -7.00
C VAL A 128 2.40 3.48 -5.62
N TYR A 129 2.96 4.67 -5.50
CA TYR A 129 3.34 5.28 -4.24
C TYR A 129 2.35 6.38 -3.91
N ILE A 130 1.68 6.26 -2.77
CA ILE A 130 0.71 7.24 -2.30
C ILE A 130 1.33 8.07 -1.19
N ASN A 131 1.57 9.33 -1.48
CA ASN A 131 1.98 10.31 -0.49
C ASN A 131 0.73 10.79 0.27
N TYR A 132 0.39 10.09 1.33
CA TYR A 132 -0.79 10.37 2.14
C TYR A 132 -0.78 11.81 2.68
N TYR A 133 0.37 12.30 3.11
CA TYR A 133 0.48 13.67 3.64
C TYR A 133 0.31 14.74 2.56
N GLY A 134 0.68 14.46 1.31
CA GLY A 134 0.44 15.36 0.18
C GLY A 134 -1.01 15.38 -0.28
N ILE A 135 -1.71 14.24 -0.14
CA ILE A 135 -3.13 14.09 -0.48
C ILE A 135 -4.02 14.64 0.64
N ASN A 136 -3.46 14.75 1.84
CA ASN A 136 -4.21 14.96 3.06
C ASN A 136 -5.06 16.22 2.98
N PHE A 137 -6.30 16.04 3.47
CA PHE A 137 -7.29 17.07 3.81
C PHE A 137 -8.47 17.29 2.84
N SER A 138 -8.58 16.65 1.70
CA SER A 138 -9.88 16.63 1.05
C SER A 138 -10.70 15.43 1.56
N ARG A 139 -11.56 15.67 2.54
CA ARG A 139 -12.58 14.73 3.02
C ARG A 139 -13.51 14.20 1.91
N GLU A 140 -13.33 14.70 0.69
CA GLU A 140 -14.12 14.37 -0.49
C GLU A 140 -13.70 13.05 -1.16
N ILE A 141 -12.50 12.49 -0.85
CA ILE A 141 -12.01 11.30 -1.52
C ILE A 141 -12.05 10.13 -0.53
N GLU A 142 -13.19 9.46 -0.47
CA GLU A 142 -13.37 8.27 0.38
C GLU A 142 -12.42 7.13 0.04
N THR A 143 -11.91 7.10 -1.18
CA THR A 143 -11.03 6.06 -1.72
C THR A 143 -9.82 5.77 -0.85
N PHE A 144 -9.28 6.79 -0.17
CA PHE A 144 -8.06 6.65 0.64
C PHE A 144 -8.26 6.75 2.14
N LYS A 145 -9.49 6.71 2.64
CA LYS A 145 -9.76 6.72 4.09
C LYS A 145 -9.02 5.62 4.85
N ASN A 146 -8.75 4.50 4.19
CA ASN A 146 -8.05 3.36 4.78
C ASN A 146 -6.54 3.33 4.46
N TRP A 147 -6.03 4.38 3.80
CA TRP A 147 -4.62 4.57 3.52
C TRP A 147 -4.09 5.66 4.46
N SER A 148 -3.82 5.26 5.70
CA SER A 148 -3.58 6.23 6.80
C SER A 148 -2.16 6.80 6.82
N ILE A 149 -1.29 6.34 5.92
CA ILE A 149 0.13 6.70 5.87
C ILE A 149 0.65 6.62 4.43
N ASN A 150 1.87 7.13 4.20
CA ASN A 150 2.59 6.93 2.96
C ASN A 150 2.74 5.45 2.64
N THR A 151 2.29 5.02 1.49
CA THR A 151 2.22 3.60 1.15
C THR A 151 2.68 3.35 -0.28
N LEU A 152 3.53 2.35 -0.45
CA LEU A 152 3.88 1.75 -1.73
C LEU A 152 3.06 0.47 -1.91
N LEU A 153 2.38 0.34 -3.05
CA LEU A 153 1.76 -0.88 -3.50
C LEU A 153 2.41 -1.31 -4.80
N LEU A 154 3.16 -2.41 -4.79
CA LEU A 154 3.74 -2.98 -5.99
C LEU A 154 2.76 -3.93 -6.67
N PHE A 155 2.62 -3.78 -7.96
CA PHE A 155 1.85 -4.65 -8.87
C PHE A 155 2.71 -5.74 -9.47
N ASN A 156 4.04 -5.53 -9.46
CA ASN A 156 5.04 -6.42 -10.00
C ASN A 156 6.27 -6.42 -9.09
N ILE A 157 6.71 -7.60 -8.65
CA ILE A 157 7.90 -7.74 -7.80
C ILE A 157 9.20 -7.83 -8.58
N ASP A 158 9.14 -8.03 -9.90
CA ASP A 158 10.34 -8.04 -10.74
C ASP A 158 11.04 -6.68 -10.82
N CYS A 159 10.33 -5.60 -10.42
CA CYS A 159 10.90 -4.26 -10.26
C CYS A 159 11.77 -4.10 -9.00
N ILE A 160 11.82 -5.09 -8.11
CA ILE A 160 12.69 -5.11 -6.95
C ILE A 160 14.11 -5.45 -7.40
N GLU A 161 15.08 -4.63 -6.99
CA GLU A 161 16.49 -4.84 -7.30
C GLU A 161 17.13 -5.85 -6.34
N LYS A 162 16.91 -5.64 -5.05
CA LYS A 162 17.42 -6.49 -3.97
C LYS A 162 16.56 -6.34 -2.73
N TYR A 163 16.57 -7.37 -1.91
CA TYR A 163 15.95 -7.32 -0.59
C TYR A 163 16.79 -8.05 0.44
N GLN A 164 16.54 -7.76 1.72
CA GLN A 164 17.11 -8.45 2.87
C GLN A 164 16.03 -8.64 3.93
N SER A 165 16.07 -9.79 4.58
CA SER A 165 15.22 -10.07 5.74
C SER A 165 15.78 -9.42 6.99
N ILE A 166 14.90 -8.93 7.86
CA ILE A 166 15.24 -8.46 9.19
C ILE A 166 14.29 -9.06 10.22
N ASN A 167 14.82 -9.32 11.42
CA ASN A 167 13.99 -9.61 12.57
C ASN A 167 13.48 -8.30 13.17
N ILE A 168 12.17 -8.24 13.40
CA ILE A 168 11.53 -7.15 14.11
C ILE A 168 11.22 -7.66 15.51
N MET A 169 11.90 -7.11 16.51
CA MET A 169 11.45 -7.29 17.89
C MET A 169 10.42 -6.21 18.18
N PRO A 170 9.17 -6.55 18.55
CA PRO A 170 8.25 -5.57 19.07
C PRO A 170 8.92 -4.95 20.29
N GLN A 171 9.36 -3.69 20.20
CA GLN A 171 9.71 -2.95 21.40
C GLN A 171 8.42 -2.81 22.20
N ASN A 172 8.36 -3.46 23.33
CA ASN A 172 7.28 -3.21 24.27
C ASN A 172 7.50 -1.78 24.76
N PRO A 173 6.57 -0.83 24.52
CA PRO A 173 6.76 0.55 24.98
C PRO A 173 6.86 0.67 26.51
N TYR A 174 6.63 -0.43 27.24
CA TYR A 174 6.73 -0.53 28.69
C TYR A 174 8.02 -1.23 29.19
N ASP A 175 8.92 -1.67 28.29
CA ASP A 175 10.19 -2.30 28.66
C ASP A 175 11.34 -1.27 28.86
N SER A 176 11.03 0.01 28.98
CA SER A 176 12.00 1.04 29.39
C SER A 176 11.92 1.25 30.91
N GLU A 177 12.60 0.40 31.63
CA GLU A 177 13.12 0.70 32.96
C GLU A 177 14.66 0.75 32.92
#